data_9b7308043016e8d3d45e6499999e9ecd
#
_entry.id   9b7308043016e8d3d45e6499999e9ecd
#
_cell.length_a   1.000
_cell.length_b   1.000
_cell.length_c   1.000
_cell.angle_alpha   90.00
_cell.angle_beta   90.00
_cell.angle_gamma   90.00
#
_symmetry.space_group_name_H-M   'P 1'
#
loop_
_entity.id
_entity.type
_entity.pdbx_description
1 polymer ?
#
loop_
_entity_poly.entity_id
_entity_poly.type
_entity_poly.pdbx_seq_one_letter_code
_entity_poly.pdbx_strand_id
1 'polypeptide(L)'
;MLNDTDRNMLKIAYDEARLGFEAGGCPIGSVLARGGQEVSRGHNQRVQQGDPIAHGEMDALRKAGRQKTYRDTVLYTTLSPCMMCSGTIIQFGIPRVVIGENKTFGGNEAFLRQHGVEIVIA
;
A
#
# COMPACT_ATOMS: atom_id res chain seq x y z
N MET A 1 -5.18 15.59 -3.97
CA MET A 1 -4.53 15.79 -5.27
C MET A 1 -3.11 15.26 -5.21
N LEU A 2 -2.67 14.64 -6.31
CA LEU A 2 -1.33 14.05 -6.38
C LEU A 2 -0.27 15.11 -6.65
N ASN A 3 0.85 15.04 -5.92
CA ASN A 3 2.04 15.80 -6.22
C ASN A 3 3.04 14.90 -6.99
N ASP A 4 4.20 15.45 -7.34
CA ASP A 4 5.19 14.69 -8.12
C ASP A 4 5.74 13.50 -7.34
N THR A 5 5.94 13.65 -6.04
CA THR A 5 6.38 12.53 -5.18
C THR A 5 5.33 11.41 -5.20
N ASP A 6 4.05 11.75 -5.09
CA ASP A 6 2.97 10.78 -5.14
C ASP A 6 2.98 10.01 -6.46
N ARG A 7 3.15 10.71 -7.58
CA ARG A 7 3.20 10.06 -8.90
C ARG A 7 4.39 9.13 -9.03
N ASN A 8 5.55 9.56 -8.55
CA ASN A 8 6.76 8.73 -8.59
C ASN A 8 6.62 7.47 -7.76
N MET A 9 6.06 7.60 -6.57
CA MET A 9 5.86 6.45 -5.67
C MET A 9 4.80 5.49 -6.19
N LEU A 10 3.70 6.02 -6.76
CA LEU A 10 2.70 5.17 -7.40
C LEU A 10 3.28 4.42 -8.60
N LYS A 11 4.18 5.05 -9.36
CA LYS A 11 4.84 4.36 -10.47
C LYS A 11 5.64 3.16 -9.98
N ILE A 12 6.36 3.32 -8.87
CA ILE A 12 7.09 2.21 -8.25
C ILE A 12 6.11 1.11 -7.81
N ALA A 13 4.98 1.49 -7.22
CA ALA A 13 3.96 0.53 -6.82
C ALA A 13 3.41 -0.23 -8.03
N TYR A 14 3.18 0.43 -9.16
CA TYR A 14 2.75 -0.23 -10.39
C TYR A 14 3.82 -1.16 -10.95
N ASP A 15 5.10 -0.77 -10.88
CA ASP A 15 6.20 -1.64 -11.29
C ASP A 15 6.23 -2.92 -10.43
N GLU A 16 6.00 -2.78 -9.12
CA GLU A 16 5.89 -3.92 -8.21
C GLU A 16 4.68 -4.81 -8.55
N ALA A 17 3.55 -4.20 -8.89
CA ALA A 17 2.36 -4.95 -9.32
C ALA A 17 2.67 -5.80 -10.56
N ARG A 18 3.40 -5.23 -11.52
CA ARG A 18 3.79 -5.96 -12.73
C ARG A 18 4.74 -7.11 -12.40
N LEU A 19 5.72 -6.87 -11.53
CA LEU A 19 6.63 -7.94 -11.10
C LEU A 19 5.87 -9.09 -10.44
N GLY A 20 4.91 -8.78 -9.60
CA GLY A 20 4.07 -9.79 -8.96
C GLY A 20 3.24 -10.57 -9.96
N PHE A 21 2.69 -9.90 -10.95
CA PHE A 21 1.91 -10.54 -12.02
C PHE A 21 2.81 -11.46 -12.86
N GLU A 22 3.99 -11.00 -13.23
CA GLU A 22 4.96 -11.80 -14.01
C GLU A 22 5.44 -13.02 -13.24
N ALA A 23 5.45 -12.95 -11.91
CA ALA A 23 5.78 -14.09 -11.06
C ALA A 23 4.60 -15.05 -10.83
N GLY A 24 3.47 -14.81 -11.49
CA GLY A 24 2.30 -15.68 -11.42
C GLY A 24 1.29 -15.29 -10.34
N GLY A 25 1.45 -14.12 -9.72
CA GLY A 25 0.57 -13.64 -8.65
C GLY A 25 -0.39 -12.55 -9.09
N CYS A 26 -1.07 -11.95 -8.10
CA CYS A 26 -2.01 -10.85 -8.33
C CYS A 26 -1.24 -9.55 -8.63
N PRO A 27 -1.72 -8.73 -9.58
CA PRO A 27 -1.04 -7.48 -9.95
C PRO A 27 -1.35 -6.34 -8.98
N ILE A 28 -0.90 -6.46 -7.75
CA ILE A 28 -1.07 -5.45 -6.71
C ILE A 28 0.29 -5.14 -6.11
N GLY A 29 0.67 -3.87 -6.11
CA GLY A 29 1.94 -3.41 -5.59
C GLY A 29 1.76 -2.27 -4.60
N SER A 30 2.74 -2.13 -3.71
CA SER A 30 2.70 -1.12 -2.66
C SER A 30 4.10 -0.57 -2.37
N VAL A 31 4.13 0.69 -1.93
CA VAL A 31 5.36 1.36 -1.50
C VAL A 31 5.08 2.07 -0.19
N LEU A 32 5.98 1.92 0.76
CA LEU A 32 5.99 2.72 1.99
C LEU A 32 7.07 3.79 1.84
N ALA A 33 6.72 5.04 2.09
CA ALA A 33 7.63 6.16 1.96
C ALA A 33 7.67 7.02 3.21
N ARG A 34 8.79 7.70 3.43
CA ARG A 34 8.97 8.65 4.53
C ARG A 34 9.78 9.83 4.00
N GLY A 35 9.23 11.04 4.19
CA GLY A 35 9.92 12.25 3.75
C GLY A 35 10.24 12.28 2.25
N GLY A 36 9.36 11.72 1.44
CA GLY A 36 9.52 11.68 0.00
C GLY A 36 10.47 10.60 -0.51
N GLN A 37 10.95 9.73 0.37
CA GLN A 37 11.88 8.65 0.00
C GLN A 37 11.27 7.29 0.28
N GLU A 38 11.56 6.34 -0.58
CA GLU A 38 11.10 4.97 -0.42
C GLU A 38 11.77 4.32 0.79
N VAL A 39 10.95 3.73 1.69
CA VAL A 39 11.43 2.90 2.78
C VAL A 39 11.45 1.44 2.35
N SER A 40 10.36 1.00 1.70
CA SER A 40 10.24 -0.38 1.22
C SER A 40 9.22 -0.44 0.09
N ARG A 41 9.27 -1.54 -0.66
CA ARG A 41 8.28 -1.85 -1.68
C ARG A 41 7.91 -3.32 -1.60
N GLY A 42 6.74 -3.65 -2.07
CA GLY A 42 6.28 -5.02 -2.08
C GLY A 42 5.16 -5.22 -3.08
N HIS A 43 4.82 -6.47 -3.31
CA HIS A 43 3.69 -6.84 -4.15
C HIS A 43 2.98 -8.04 -3.55
N ASN A 44 1.75 -8.27 -3.99
CA ASN A 44 0.95 -9.39 -3.51
C ASN A 44 1.68 -10.71 -3.81
N GLN A 45 1.91 -11.52 -2.78
CA GLN A 45 2.61 -12.80 -2.87
C GLN A 45 1.76 -13.97 -2.35
N ARG A 46 0.45 -13.79 -2.33
CA ARG A 46 -0.45 -14.85 -1.85
C ARG A 46 -0.29 -16.14 -2.64
N VAL A 47 -0.18 -16.02 -3.97
CA VAL A 47 0.00 -17.18 -4.84
C VAL A 47 1.42 -17.70 -4.74
N GLN A 48 2.44 -16.83 -4.84
CA GLN A 48 3.84 -17.23 -4.86
C GLN A 48 4.27 -17.95 -3.59
N GLN A 49 3.75 -17.50 -2.42
CA GLN A 49 4.12 -18.06 -1.13
C GLN A 49 3.07 -18.98 -0.53
N GLY A 50 1.90 -19.12 -1.19
CA GLY A 50 0.80 -19.88 -0.61
C GLY A 50 0.33 -19.28 0.71
N ASP A 51 0.36 -17.97 0.85
CA ASP A 51 0.12 -17.24 2.10
C ASP A 51 -1.09 -16.31 1.91
N PRO A 52 -2.21 -16.59 2.59
CA PRO A 52 -3.44 -15.81 2.39
C PRO A 52 -3.36 -14.36 2.89
N ILE A 53 -2.37 -14.02 3.71
CA ILE A 53 -2.21 -12.67 4.25
C ILE A 53 -1.08 -11.89 3.60
N ALA A 54 -0.40 -12.45 2.60
CA ALA A 54 0.71 -11.80 1.91
C ALA A 54 0.19 -10.82 0.84
N HIS A 55 -0.65 -9.87 1.23
CA HIS A 55 -1.10 -8.78 0.38
C HIS A 55 0.06 -7.83 0.08
N GLY A 56 -0.08 -7.00 -0.97
CA GLY A 56 0.98 -6.07 -1.36
C GLY A 56 1.37 -5.12 -0.25
N GLU A 57 0.38 -4.59 0.45
CA GLU A 57 0.60 -3.68 1.58
C GLU A 57 1.35 -4.40 2.71
N MET A 58 0.95 -5.63 3.02
CA MET A 58 1.59 -6.43 4.06
C MET A 58 3.02 -6.79 3.67
N ASP A 59 3.25 -7.10 2.40
CA ASP A 59 4.59 -7.41 1.90
C ASP A 59 5.52 -6.20 2.05
N ALA A 60 5.05 -5.00 1.68
CA ALA A 60 5.84 -3.78 1.85
C ALA A 60 6.14 -3.50 3.32
N LEU A 61 5.15 -3.67 4.21
CA LEU A 61 5.34 -3.44 5.63
C LEU A 61 6.28 -4.47 6.26
N ARG A 62 6.17 -5.73 5.83
CA ARG A 62 7.10 -6.78 6.30
C ARG A 62 8.53 -6.47 5.91
N LYS A 63 8.74 -6.00 4.68
CA LYS A 63 10.08 -5.64 4.19
C LYS A 63 10.63 -4.38 4.85
N ALA A 64 9.76 -3.46 5.27
CA ALA A 64 10.18 -2.31 6.06
C ALA A 64 10.70 -2.73 7.43
N GLY A 65 10.15 -3.82 7.98
CA GLY A 65 10.51 -4.30 9.29
C GLY A 65 9.97 -3.42 10.41
N ARG A 66 10.46 -3.62 11.62
CA ARG A 66 10.04 -2.80 12.74
C ARG A 66 10.64 -1.41 12.62
N GLN A 67 9.78 -0.41 12.66
CA GLN A 67 10.16 1.00 12.60
C GLN A 67 9.91 1.63 13.98
N LYS A 68 10.66 2.68 14.29
CA LYS A 68 10.44 3.44 15.51
C LYS A 68 9.03 4.01 15.54
N THR A 69 8.53 4.46 14.39
CA THR A 69 7.16 4.92 14.22
C THR A 69 6.76 4.79 12.75
N TYR A 70 5.47 4.66 12.49
CA TYR A 70 4.90 4.73 11.15
C TYR A 70 4.08 6.00 10.95
N ARG A 71 4.02 6.88 11.98
CA ARG A 71 3.17 8.08 11.96
C ARG A 71 3.67 9.16 11.00
N ASP A 72 4.88 9.02 10.49
CA ASP A 72 5.50 9.94 9.54
C ASP A 72 5.63 9.34 8.14
N THR A 73 4.85 8.28 7.85
CA THR A 73 4.92 7.58 6.58
C THR A 73 3.71 7.82 5.71
N VAL A 74 3.86 7.49 4.43
CA VAL A 74 2.76 7.45 3.44
C VAL A 74 2.80 6.08 2.79
N LEU A 75 1.65 5.44 2.68
CA LEU A 75 1.53 4.17 1.97
C LEU A 75 0.92 4.41 0.60
N TYR A 76 1.57 3.93 -0.43
CA TYR A 76 1.10 3.98 -1.80
C TYR A 76 0.71 2.57 -2.21
N THR A 77 -0.49 2.40 -2.73
CA THR A 77 -0.97 1.09 -3.16
C THR A 77 -1.74 1.21 -4.47
N THR A 78 -1.55 0.26 -5.37
CA THR A 78 -2.20 0.30 -6.68
C THR A 78 -3.70 0.05 -6.59
N LEU A 79 -4.13 -0.72 -5.59
CA LEU A 79 -5.54 -1.04 -5.37
C LEU A 79 -5.95 -0.63 -3.97
N SER A 80 -7.21 -0.20 -3.82
CA SER A 80 -7.76 0.19 -2.52
C SER A 80 -7.60 -0.93 -1.49
N PRO A 81 -7.18 -0.61 -0.25
CA PRO A 81 -6.88 -1.63 0.76
C PRO A 81 -8.14 -2.41 1.18
N CYS A 82 -7.98 -3.72 1.39
CA CYS A 82 -9.02 -4.55 1.98
C CYS A 82 -9.16 -4.24 3.48
N MET A 83 -10.12 -4.86 4.14
CA MET A 83 -10.35 -4.64 5.57
C MET A 83 -9.13 -5.01 6.41
N MET A 84 -8.43 -6.09 6.07
CA MET A 84 -7.23 -6.51 6.80
C MET A 84 -6.12 -5.47 6.68
N CYS A 85 -5.85 -4.99 5.46
CA CYS A 85 -4.83 -3.96 5.24
C CYS A 85 -5.25 -2.63 5.86
N SER A 86 -6.53 -2.29 5.80
CA SER A 86 -7.07 -1.09 6.45
C SER A 86 -6.86 -1.14 7.96
N GLY A 87 -7.13 -2.27 8.58
CA GLY A 87 -6.87 -2.46 10.00
C GLY A 87 -5.40 -2.28 10.35
N THR A 88 -4.51 -2.82 9.51
CA THR A 88 -3.07 -2.69 9.70
C THR A 88 -2.63 -1.22 9.58
N ILE A 89 -3.14 -0.51 8.60
CA ILE A 89 -2.86 0.93 8.41
C ILE A 89 -3.23 1.71 9.66
N ILE A 90 -4.41 1.47 10.20
CA ILE A 90 -4.91 2.14 11.40
C ILE A 90 -4.06 1.76 12.61
N GLN A 91 -3.79 0.47 12.78
CA GLN A 91 -3.03 -0.04 13.92
C GLN A 91 -1.61 0.54 13.95
N PHE A 92 -0.99 0.67 12.79
CA PHE A 92 0.38 1.21 12.70
C PHE A 92 0.41 2.74 12.77
N GLY A 93 -0.73 3.39 12.60
CA GLY A 93 -0.82 4.85 12.65
C GLY A 93 -0.30 5.53 11.38
N ILE A 94 -0.36 4.85 10.23
CA ILE A 94 0.02 5.44 8.95
C ILE A 94 -0.99 6.55 8.64
N PRO A 95 -0.55 7.82 8.51
CA PRO A 95 -1.50 8.93 8.44
C PRO A 95 -2.06 9.21 7.05
N ARG A 96 -1.45 8.68 6.00
CA ARG A 96 -1.85 9.00 4.63
C ARG A 96 -1.67 7.79 3.72
N VAL A 97 -2.68 7.53 2.90
CA VAL A 97 -2.64 6.45 1.90
C VAL A 97 -3.03 7.02 0.55
N VAL A 98 -2.22 6.73 -0.47
CA VAL A 98 -2.48 7.12 -1.85
C VAL A 98 -2.84 5.87 -2.62
N ILE A 99 -4.00 5.87 -3.25
CA ILE A 99 -4.60 4.70 -3.88
C ILE A 99 -4.62 4.91 -5.40
N GLY A 100 -4.08 3.94 -6.13
CA GLY A 100 -4.07 3.99 -7.59
C GLY A 100 -5.47 3.91 -8.18
N GLU A 101 -6.28 2.96 -7.73
CA GLU A 101 -7.67 2.85 -8.16
C GLU A 101 -8.50 2.11 -7.11
N ASN A 102 -9.81 2.35 -7.12
CA ASN A 102 -10.77 1.68 -6.24
C ASN A 102 -11.97 1.12 -7.02
N LYS A 103 -11.84 0.96 -8.34
CA LYS A 103 -12.93 0.47 -9.21
C LYS A 103 -13.02 -1.05 -9.17
N THR A 104 -11.87 -1.72 -9.22
CA THR A 104 -11.79 -3.17 -9.15
C THR A 104 -12.18 -3.66 -7.75
N PHE A 105 -11.77 -2.92 -6.72
CA PHE A 105 -12.08 -3.20 -5.33
C PHE A 105 -12.02 -1.89 -4.55
N GLY A 106 -12.95 -1.70 -3.65
CA GLY A 106 -13.01 -0.51 -2.81
C GLY A 106 -13.94 -0.72 -1.65
N GLY A 107 -14.31 0.39 -0.99
CA GLY A 107 -15.33 0.35 0.07
C GLY A 107 -14.80 0.57 1.48
N ASN A 108 -13.48 0.64 1.66
CA ASN A 108 -12.90 0.87 2.98
C ASN A 108 -12.39 2.30 3.17
N GLU A 109 -12.49 3.16 2.15
CA GLU A 109 -11.97 4.53 2.22
C GLU A 109 -12.66 5.35 3.31
N ALA A 110 -13.99 5.22 3.41
CA ALA A 110 -14.74 5.94 4.45
C ALA A 110 -14.33 5.49 5.85
N PHE A 111 -14.12 4.19 6.03
CA PHE A 111 -13.67 3.62 7.29
C PHE A 111 -12.30 4.18 7.69
N LEU A 112 -11.37 4.22 6.75
CA LEU A 112 -10.04 4.78 6.97
C LEU A 112 -10.11 6.27 7.33
N ARG A 113 -10.93 7.03 6.62
CA ARG A 113 -11.11 8.46 6.89
C ARG A 113 -11.71 8.71 8.28
N GLN A 114 -12.63 7.86 8.71
CA GLN A 114 -13.21 7.94 10.05
C GLN A 114 -12.16 7.77 11.15
N HIS A 115 -11.08 7.04 10.85
CA HIS A 115 -9.98 6.80 11.78
C HIS A 115 -8.81 7.77 11.58
N GLY A 116 -9.05 8.87 10.87
CA GLY A 116 -8.08 9.95 10.74
C GLY A 116 -7.03 9.74 9.66
N VAL A 117 -7.22 8.76 8.76
CA VAL A 117 -6.29 8.53 7.66
C VAL A 117 -6.70 9.39 6.47
N GLU A 118 -5.75 10.16 5.94
CA GLU A 118 -5.97 10.91 4.70
C GLU A 118 -5.92 9.94 3.52
N ILE A 119 -6.95 9.94 2.69
CA ILE A 119 -7.06 9.07 1.51
C ILE A 119 -7.05 9.94 0.27
N VAL A 120 -6.12 9.64 -0.64
CA VAL A 120 -6.04 10.29 -1.96
C VAL A 120 -6.18 9.19 -3.01
N ILE A 121 -7.13 9.35 -3.92
CA ILE A 121 -7.37 8.40 -5.01
C ILE A 121 -6.91 9.05 -6.31
N ALA A 122 -6.06 8.34 -7.03
CA ALA A 122 -5.49 8.85 -8.28
C ALA A 122 -6.53 8.94 -9.41
#